data_a79fa68401b63ae7e3f60038d8108b03
#
_entry.id   a79fa68401b63ae7e3f60038d8108b03
#
_cell.length_a   1.000
_cell.length_b   1.000
_cell.length_c   1.000
_cell.angle_alpha   90.00
_cell.angle_beta   90.00
_cell.angle_gamma   90.00
#
_symmetry.space_group_name_H-M   'P 1'
#
loop_
_entity.id
_entity.type
_entity.pdbx_description
1 polymer ?
#
loop_
_entity_poly.entity_id
_entity_poly.type
_entity_poly.pdbx_seq_one_letter_code
_entity_poly.pdbx_strand_id
1 'polypeptide(L)'
;MESIVTTEDTIAAIASAITLGKGGIAVIRVSGKEAINSCKNIVETKSKYAWESHRVFHGFIKDNLENKFIDEILISVMHSPNSFTGEDIVELHCHGGVIVVNKVMETLLSNNTGVRIANPGEFSQRAFLNGKIDLTQAESINQLINAKNLKSAEIAFNGVKGEIKKKIDIIKNDLIEQLSEIEARIDFEEDFSDFNSVSYTHLRAHETTDN
;
A
#
# COMPACT_ATOMS: atom_id res chain seq x y z
N MET A 1 -23.47 4.08 -7.21
CA MET A 1 -22.62 5.27 -7.41
C MET A 1 -21.30 4.93 -6.75
N GLU A 2 -20.33 4.49 -7.53
CA GLU A 2 -18.96 4.30 -7.03
C GLU A 2 -18.39 5.68 -6.72
N SER A 3 -18.06 5.92 -5.46
CA SER A 3 -17.39 7.14 -5.05
C SER A 3 -16.01 7.14 -5.69
N ILE A 4 -15.75 8.06 -6.60
CA ILE A 4 -14.41 8.36 -7.10
C ILE A 4 -13.56 8.63 -5.85
N VAL A 5 -12.56 7.78 -5.62
CA VAL A 5 -11.62 7.96 -4.51
C VAL A 5 -10.81 9.22 -4.85
N THR A 6 -11.19 10.33 -4.25
CA THR A 6 -10.41 11.55 -4.34
C THR A 6 -9.20 11.38 -3.42
N THR A 7 -8.00 11.39 -3.98
CA THR A 7 -6.73 11.33 -3.23
C THR A 7 -6.47 12.61 -2.40
N GLU A 8 -7.45 13.48 -2.27
CA GLU A 8 -7.34 14.76 -1.54
C GLU A 8 -7.65 14.64 -0.04
N ASP A 9 -8.38 13.62 0.37
CA ASP A 9 -8.76 13.40 1.77
C ASP A 9 -7.74 12.55 2.52
N THR A 10 -7.72 12.70 3.84
CA THR A 10 -6.88 11.90 4.73
C THR A 10 -7.69 10.75 5.31
N ILE A 11 -7.12 9.56 5.29
CA ILE A 11 -7.76 8.34 5.79
C ILE A 11 -7.04 7.78 7.01
N ALA A 12 -7.80 7.16 7.89
CA ALA A 12 -7.28 6.47 9.06
C ALA A 12 -7.91 5.09 9.22
N ALA A 13 -7.12 4.12 9.65
CA ALA A 13 -7.62 2.80 10.02
C ALA A 13 -6.76 2.16 11.11
N ILE A 14 -7.37 1.23 11.84
CA ILE A 14 -6.64 0.33 12.73
C ILE A 14 -5.99 -0.74 11.83
N ALA A 15 -4.67 -0.68 11.71
CA ALA A 15 -3.89 -1.51 10.79
C ALA A 15 -3.48 -2.87 11.39
N SER A 16 -3.55 -3.02 12.71
CA SER A 16 -3.28 -4.29 13.41
C SER A 16 -4.56 -5.06 13.68
N ALA A 17 -4.45 -6.40 13.79
CA ALA A 17 -5.56 -7.20 14.28
C ALA A 17 -5.84 -6.86 15.76
N ILE A 18 -7.06 -6.43 16.06
CA ILE A 18 -7.51 -6.25 17.44
C ILE A 18 -8.13 -7.55 17.92
N THR A 19 -7.42 -8.27 18.78
CA THR A 19 -7.97 -9.44 19.45
C THR A 19 -8.51 -9.01 20.81
N LEU A 20 -9.80 -9.26 21.05
CA LEU A 20 -10.46 -8.93 22.32
C LEU A 20 -9.64 -9.40 23.53
N GLY A 21 -9.02 -8.46 24.26
CA GLY A 21 -8.34 -8.68 25.51
C GLY A 21 -6.97 -9.37 25.46
N LYS A 22 -6.32 -9.51 24.27
CA LYS A 22 -5.05 -10.25 24.14
C LYS A 22 -3.93 -9.53 23.38
N GLY A 23 -4.16 -8.37 22.80
CA GLY A 23 -3.14 -7.61 22.07
C GLY A 23 -2.43 -6.62 22.99
N GLY A 24 -1.09 -6.67 23.08
CA GLY A 24 -0.31 -5.68 23.82
C GLY A 24 -0.16 -4.35 23.07
N ILE A 25 -0.21 -4.39 21.72
CA ILE A 25 0.02 -3.24 20.85
C ILE A 25 -1.03 -3.24 19.74
N ALA A 26 -1.53 -2.06 19.40
CA ALA A 26 -2.33 -1.79 18.22
C ALA A 26 -1.72 -0.63 17.43
N VAL A 27 -1.88 -0.65 16.11
CA VAL A 27 -1.38 0.38 15.22
C VAL A 27 -2.56 1.05 14.52
N ILE A 28 -2.67 2.36 14.66
CA ILE A 28 -3.56 3.18 13.85
C ILE A 28 -2.71 3.84 12.77
N ARG A 29 -3.04 3.61 11.50
CA ARG A 29 -2.37 4.23 10.35
C ARG A 29 -3.21 5.34 9.80
N VAL A 30 -2.57 6.48 9.56
CA VAL A 30 -3.17 7.67 8.95
C VAL A 30 -2.39 7.97 7.67
N SER A 31 -3.06 8.17 6.54
CA SER A 31 -2.43 8.46 5.24
C SER A 31 -3.18 9.58 4.53
N GLY A 32 -2.43 10.50 3.93
CA GLY A 32 -2.96 11.62 3.17
C GLY A 32 -2.28 12.93 3.49
N LYS A 33 -2.69 13.97 2.79
CA LYS A 33 -2.10 15.30 2.85
C LYS A 33 -2.09 15.92 4.26
N GLU A 34 -3.13 15.65 5.06
CA GLU A 34 -3.26 16.16 6.41
C GLU A 34 -2.88 15.14 7.49
N ALA A 35 -2.26 14.01 7.14
CA ALA A 35 -1.94 12.94 8.09
C ALA A 35 -1.08 13.45 9.26
N ILE A 36 -0.03 14.22 8.97
CA ILE A 36 0.88 14.75 9.97
C ILE A 36 0.19 15.81 10.84
N ASN A 37 -0.51 16.77 10.21
CA ASN A 37 -1.18 17.85 10.94
C ASN A 37 -2.30 17.30 11.84
N SER A 38 -3.07 16.34 11.33
CA SER A 38 -4.14 15.71 12.10
C SER A 38 -3.61 14.97 13.33
N CYS A 39 -2.48 14.27 13.20
CA CYS A 39 -1.85 13.61 14.33
C CYS A 39 -1.21 14.61 15.32
N LYS A 40 -0.61 15.71 14.82
CA LYS A 40 -0.10 16.79 15.69
C LYS A 40 -1.17 17.39 16.58
N ASN A 41 -2.41 17.45 16.11
CA ASN A 41 -3.51 18.03 16.88
C ASN A 41 -3.88 17.21 18.12
N ILE A 42 -3.55 15.92 18.17
CA ILE A 42 -3.91 15.03 19.28
C ILE A 42 -2.69 14.45 20.02
N VAL A 43 -1.46 14.69 19.52
CA VAL A 43 -0.23 14.15 20.10
C VAL A 43 0.55 15.24 20.81
N GLU A 44 0.83 15.02 22.09
CA GLU A 44 1.78 15.82 22.87
C GLU A 44 3.11 15.08 22.96
N THR A 45 4.22 15.73 22.58
CA THR A 45 5.57 15.14 22.59
C THR A 45 6.63 16.17 22.97
N LYS A 46 7.70 15.70 23.62
CA LYS A 46 8.90 16.50 23.95
C LYS A 46 10.09 16.11 23.07
N SER A 47 9.91 15.24 22.09
CA SER A 47 11.00 14.79 21.21
C SER A 47 11.52 15.93 20.32
N LYS A 48 12.82 16.12 20.28
CA LYS A 48 13.47 17.08 19.37
C LYS A 48 13.38 16.68 17.89
N TYR A 49 13.19 15.39 17.63
CA TYR A 49 13.10 14.80 16.29
C TYR A 49 11.66 14.45 15.91
N ALA A 50 10.70 14.98 16.66
CA ALA A 50 9.28 14.77 16.38
C ALA A 50 8.96 15.21 14.93
N TRP A 51 8.19 14.35 14.26
CA TRP A 51 7.68 14.61 12.89
C TRP A 51 8.73 14.60 11.77
N GLU A 52 9.97 14.22 12.03
CA GLU A 52 10.94 13.93 10.97
C GLU A 52 10.61 12.59 10.28
N SER A 53 10.83 12.53 8.96
CA SER A 53 10.58 11.31 8.18
C SER A 53 11.47 10.15 8.62
N HIS A 54 10.88 8.95 8.66
CA HIS A 54 11.56 7.70 9.03
C HIS A 54 12.16 7.72 10.44
N ARG A 55 11.48 8.45 11.34
CA ARG A 55 11.81 8.49 12.77
C ARG A 55 10.67 7.91 13.59
N VAL A 56 11.06 7.26 14.67
CA VAL A 56 10.16 6.82 15.73
C VAL A 56 10.42 7.68 16.97
N PHE A 57 9.38 8.21 17.55
CA PHE A 57 9.48 9.03 18.75
C PHE A 57 8.32 8.75 19.70
N HIS A 58 8.51 9.15 20.94
CA HIS A 58 7.56 8.96 22.04
C HIS A 58 6.63 10.16 22.17
N GLY A 59 5.39 9.91 22.53
CA GLY A 59 4.39 10.94 22.81
C GLY A 59 3.19 10.39 23.57
N PHE A 60 2.25 11.28 23.83
CA PHE A 60 1.00 10.98 24.51
C PHE A 60 -0.17 11.42 23.64
N ILE A 61 -1.21 10.59 23.54
CA ILE A 61 -2.48 11.01 22.94
C ILE A 61 -3.26 11.82 23.98
N LYS A 62 -3.71 13.00 23.58
CA LYS A 62 -4.50 13.89 24.39
C LYS A 62 -5.87 14.13 23.77
N ASP A 63 -6.91 13.92 24.55
CA ASP A 63 -8.25 14.41 24.22
C ASP A 63 -8.32 15.89 24.57
N ASN A 64 -8.35 16.75 23.54
CA ASN A 64 -8.39 18.19 23.71
C ASN A 64 -9.73 18.71 24.27
N LEU A 65 -10.82 17.94 24.05
CA LEU A 65 -12.15 18.29 24.54
C LEU A 65 -12.26 18.07 26.06
N GLU A 66 -11.75 16.91 26.51
CA GLU A 66 -11.76 16.56 27.93
C GLU A 66 -10.48 17.02 28.67
N ASN A 67 -9.46 17.48 27.93
CA ASN A 67 -8.14 17.84 28.43
C ASN A 67 -7.47 16.70 29.23
N LYS A 68 -7.62 15.46 28.77
CA LYS A 68 -7.08 14.26 29.41
C LYS A 68 -6.15 13.50 28.49
N PHE A 69 -5.14 12.87 29.09
CA PHE A 69 -4.33 11.90 28.36
C PHE A 69 -5.07 10.56 28.26
N ILE A 70 -5.02 9.96 27.05
CA ILE A 70 -5.68 8.69 26.75
C ILE A 70 -4.68 7.56 26.82
N ASP A 71 -3.51 7.73 26.17
CA ASP A 71 -2.51 6.68 26.04
C ASP A 71 -1.10 7.27 25.86
N GLU A 72 -0.10 6.50 26.26
CA GLU A 72 1.32 6.72 25.97
C GLU A 72 1.71 5.86 24.76
N ILE A 73 2.26 6.49 23.72
CA ILE A 73 2.42 5.87 22.41
C ILE A 73 3.81 6.08 21.81
N LEU A 74 4.16 5.22 20.87
CA LEU A 74 5.22 5.49 19.90
C LEU A 74 4.61 5.94 18.58
N ILE A 75 5.25 6.90 17.93
CA ILE A 75 4.78 7.47 16.67
C ILE A 75 5.86 7.25 15.62
N SER A 76 5.51 6.73 14.45
CA SER A 76 6.36 6.70 13.27
C SER A 76 5.80 7.59 12.17
N VAL A 77 6.69 8.28 11.45
CA VAL A 77 6.33 9.23 10.39
C VAL A 77 7.07 8.87 9.12
N MET A 78 6.36 8.87 8.00
CA MET A 78 6.92 8.67 6.66
C MET A 78 6.38 9.77 5.74
N HIS A 79 7.27 10.65 5.28
CA HIS A 79 6.89 11.73 4.36
C HIS A 79 6.79 11.21 2.93
N SER A 80 5.84 11.77 2.20
CA SER A 80 5.72 11.62 0.75
C SER A 80 7.06 11.98 0.06
N PRO A 81 7.47 11.26 -1.00
CA PRO A 81 6.85 10.07 -1.58
C PRO A 81 7.35 8.75 -0.93
N ASN A 82 8.16 8.81 0.13
CA ASN A 82 8.83 7.66 0.74
C ASN A 82 7.95 6.97 1.79
N SER A 83 6.79 6.48 1.36
CA SER A 83 5.81 5.77 2.18
C SER A 83 5.15 4.67 1.37
N PHE A 84 4.33 3.84 2.03
CA PHE A 84 3.59 2.76 1.36
C PHE A 84 2.60 3.30 0.33
N THR A 85 1.81 4.31 0.67
CA THR A 85 0.82 4.91 -0.23
C THR A 85 1.41 5.95 -1.18
N GLY A 86 2.67 6.40 -0.95
CA GLY A 86 3.24 7.56 -1.62
C GLY A 86 2.79 8.90 -1.04
N GLU A 87 1.87 8.91 -0.08
CA GLU A 87 1.40 10.07 0.67
C GLU A 87 2.17 10.22 1.99
N ASP A 88 1.92 11.30 2.75
CA ASP A 88 2.38 11.36 4.14
C ASP A 88 1.66 10.29 4.96
N ILE A 89 2.42 9.49 5.72
CA ILE A 89 1.89 8.47 6.62
C ILE A 89 2.36 8.74 8.05
N VAL A 90 1.43 8.60 9.00
CA VAL A 90 1.71 8.52 10.42
C VAL A 90 1.14 7.22 10.97
N GLU A 91 1.93 6.51 11.76
CA GLU A 91 1.49 5.35 12.52
C GLU A 91 1.56 5.66 14.01
N LEU A 92 0.43 5.48 14.69
CA LEU A 92 0.28 5.63 16.13
C LEU A 92 0.26 4.24 16.74
N HIS A 93 1.33 3.87 17.45
CA HIS A 93 1.48 2.57 18.10
C HIS A 93 0.95 2.70 19.54
N CYS A 94 -0.30 2.32 19.73
CA CYS A 94 -1.06 2.42 20.98
C CYS A 94 -1.03 1.11 21.75
N HIS A 95 -1.42 1.13 23.04
CA HIS A 95 -1.75 -0.11 23.75
C HIS A 95 -2.95 -0.79 23.09
N GLY A 96 -2.88 -2.13 22.97
CA GLY A 96 -3.81 -2.95 22.16
C GLY A 96 -5.19 -3.20 22.78
N GLY A 97 -5.56 -2.46 23.82
CA GLY A 97 -6.90 -2.54 24.42
C GLY A 97 -7.95 -1.93 23.48
N VAL A 98 -9.03 -2.69 23.19
CA VAL A 98 -10.10 -2.25 22.27
C VAL A 98 -10.66 -0.87 22.65
N ILE A 99 -10.85 -0.62 23.95
CA ILE A 99 -11.38 0.66 24.45
C ILE A 99 -10.41 1.81 24.15
N VAL A 100 -9.12 1.59 24.42
CA VAL A 100 -8.08 2.61 24.20
C VAL A 100 -7.96 2.93 22.71
N VAL A 101 -7.84 1.93 21.85
CA VAL A 101 -7.67 2.08 20.40
C VAL A 101 -8.88 2.80 19.79
N ASN A 102 -10.11 2.42 20.20
CA ASN A 102 -11.31 3.09 19.71
C ASN A 102 -11.37 4.54 20.19
N LYS A 103 -10.97 4.83 21.44
CA LYS A 103 -10.94 6.22 21.96
C LYS A 103 -9.91 7.06 21.21
N VAL A 104 -8.73 6.50 20.89
CA VAL A 104 -7.72 7.19 20.08
C VAL A 104 -8.27 7.48 18.68
N MET A 105 -8.91 6.51 18.02
CA MET A 105 -9.53 6.70 16.70
C MET A 105 -10.63 7.76 16.74
N GLU A 106 -11.52 7.70 17.72
CA GLU A 106 -12.57 8.70 17.92
C GLU A 106 -11.98 10.10 18.10
N THR A 107 -10.94 10.24 18.95
CA THR A 107 -10.25 11.51 19.18
C THR A 107 -9.59 12.04 17.90
N LEU A 108 -8.99 11.18 17.09
CA LEU A 108 -8.41 11.56 15.80
C LEU A 108 -9.47 12.10 14.85
N LEU A 109 -10.60 11.42 14.75
CA LEU A 109 -11.70 11.80 13.83
C LEU A 109 -12.44 13.06 14.29
N SER A 110 -12.70 13.20 15.59
CA SER A 110 -13.47 14.33 16.14
C SER A 110 -12.68 15.64 16.16
N ASN A 111 -11.36 15.58 16.28
CA ASN A 111 -10.50 16.78 16.30
C ASN A 111 -10.08 17.24 14.88
N ASN A 112 -10.44 16.52 13.83
CA ASN A 112 -9.98 16.79 12.48
C ASN A 112 -11.09 16.63 11.43
N THR A 113 -11.54 17.70 10.84
CA THR A 113 -12.64 17.71 9.85
C THR A 113 -12.29 17.09 8.50
N GLY A 114 -11.00 16.86 8.23
CA GLY A 114 -10.50 16.30 6.95
C GLY A 114 -10.06 14.83 7.02
N VAL A 115 -10.26 14.18 8.17
CA VAL A 115 -9.89 12.76 8.35
C VAL A 115 -11.16 11.91 8.41
N ARG A 116 -11.17 10.82 7.65
CA ARG A 116 -12.22 9.80 7.70
C ARG A 116 -11.66 8.39 7.89
N ILE A 117 -12.54 7.47 8.23
CA ILE A 117 -12.18 6.05 8.25
C ILE A 117 -11.91 5.57 6.82
N ALA A 118 -10.83 4.80 6.66
CA ALA A 118 -10.47 4.18 5.40
C ALA A 118 -11.47 3.07 5.01
N ASN A 119 -11.75 2.95 3.73
CA ASN A 119 -12.46 1.79 3.19
C ASN A 119 -11.54 0.55 3.19
N PRO A 120 -12.10 -0.67 3.20
CA PRO A 120 -11.30 -1.89 3.07
C PRO A 120 -10.43 -1.85 1.81
N GLY A 121 -9.11 -2.09 1.97
CA GLY A 121 -8.14 -2.08 0.87
C GLY A 121 -7.70 -0.70 0.38
N GLU A 122 -8.21 0.40 0.95
CA GLU A 122 -7.95 1.76 0.43
C GLU A 122 -6.48 2.18 0.47
N PHE A 123 -5.70 1.75 1.45
CA PHE A 123 -4.25 2.02 1.47
C PHE A 123 -3.55 1.39 0.27
N SER A 124 -3.86 0.14 -0.08
CA SER A 124 -3.31 -0.52 -1.27
C SER A 124 -3.81 0.11 -2.57
N GLN A 125 -5.06 0.54 -2.60
CA GLN A 125 -5.61 1.28 -3.73
C GLN A 125 -4.87 2.61 -3.96
N ARG A 126 -4.61 3.39 -2.91
CA ARG A 126 -3.82 4.63 -3.01
C ARG A 126 -2.38 4.36 -3.43
N ALA A 127 -1.76 3.30 -2.89
CA ALA A 127 -0.44 2.88 -3.32
C ALA A 127 -0.38 2.55 -4.82
N PHE A 128 -1.40 1.89 -5.35
CA PHE A 128 -1.53 1.62 -6.79
C PHE A 128 -1.74 2.91 -7.60
N LEU A 129 -2.67 3.76 -7.21
CA LEU A 129 -2.96 5.04 -7.90
C LEU A 129 -1.74 5.97 -7.92
N ASN A 130 -0.93 5.97 -6.86
CA ASN A 130 0.30 6.75 -6.76
C ASN A 130 1.52 6.03 -7.37
N GLY A 131 1.33 4.91 -8.08
CA GLY A 131 2.40 4.20 -8.79
C GLY A 131 3.43 3.53 -7.87
N LYS A 132 3.12 3.32 -6.59
CA LYS A 132 4.01 2.66 -5.62
C LYS A 132 4.03 1.15 -5.80
N ILE A 133 2.90 0.58 -6.16
CA ILE A 133 2.72 -0.84 -6.47
C ILE A 133 1.88 -0.98 -7.74
N ASP A 134 2.00 -2.10 -8.42
CA ASP A 134 1.10 -2.47 -9.51
C ASP A 134 -0.08 -3.32 -9.00
N LEU A 135 -1.04 -3.62 -9.90
CA LEU A 135 -2.24 -4.37 -9.54
C LEU A 135 -1.91 -5.80 -9.08
N THR A 136 -0.93 -6.45 -9.72
CA THR A 136 -0.53 -7.82 -9.34
C THR A 136 0.14 -7.85 -7.98
N GLN A 137 0.89 -6.79 -7.63
CA GLN A 137 1.47 -6.61 -6.30
C GLN A 137 0.37 -6.36 -5.24
N ALA A 138 -0.64 -5.53 -5.55
CA ALA A 138 -1.76 -5.28 -4.65
C ALA A 138 -2.54 -6.57 -4.33
N GLU A 139 -2.82 -7.39 -5.34
CA GLU A 139 -3.45 -8.71 -5.16
C GLU A 139 -2.56 -9.65 -4.34
N SER A 140 -1.25 -9.66 -4.61
CA SER A 140 -0.29 -10.50 -3.91
C SER A 140 -0.15 -10.14 -2.43
N ILE A 141 -0.26 -8.85 -2.06
CA ILE A 141 -0.31 -8.40 -0.66
C ILE A 141 -1.52 -9.04 0.04
N ASN A 142 -2.70 -9.01 -0.58
CA ASN A 142 -3.90 -9.63 -0.02
C ASN A 142 -3.75 -11.15 0.12
N GLN A 143 -3.16 -11.81 -0.89
CA GLN A 143 -2.88 -13.25 -0.82
C GLN A 143 -1.88 -13.59 0.29
N LEU A 144 -0.84 -12.77 0.49
CA LEU A 144 0.15 -12.95 1.55
C LEU A 144 -0.47 -12.85 2.93
N ILE A 145 -1.34 -11.87 3.16
CA ILE A 145 -2.06 -11.68 4.43
C ILE A 145 -2.97 -12.87 4.74
N ASN A 146 -3.61 -13.46 3.72
CA ASN A 146 -4.55 -14.56 3.84
C ASN A 146 -3.91 -15.95 3.68
N ALA A 147 -2.60 -16.04 3.54
CA ALA A 147 -1.89 -17.31 3.33
C ALA A 147 -2.08 -18.27 4.52
N LYS A 148 -2.49 -19.50 4.22
CA LYS A 148 -2.76 -20.53 5.24
C LYS A 148 -1.60 -21.49 5.49
N ASN A 149 -0.57 -21.46 4.64
CA ASN A 149 0.62 -22.28 4.77
C ASN A 149 1.84 -21.55 4.19
N LEU A 150 3.04 -22.05 4.51
CA LEU A 150 4.31 -21.42 4.11
C LEU A 150 4.45 -21.33 2.59
N LYS A 151 4.08 -22.37 1.84
CA LYS A 151 4.21 -22.38 0.39
C LYS A 151 3.33 -21.31 -0.27
N SER A 152 2.08 -21.14 0.20
CA SER A 152 1.22 -20.06 -0.31
C SER A 152 1.75 -18.67 0.03
N ALA A 153 2.38 -18.51 1.20
CA ALA A 153 3.02 -17.26 1.58
C ALA A 153 4.25 -16.94 0.70
N GLU A 154 5.08 -17.94 0.39
CA GLU A 154 6.22 -17.78 -0.52
C GLU A 154 5.80 -17.36 -1.93
N ILE A 155 4.78 -18.00 -2.49
CA ILE A 155 4.24 -17.65 -3.81
C ILE A 155 3.72 -16.21 -3.80
N ALA A 156 2.90 -15.85 -2.81
CA ALA A 156 2.38 -14.51 -2.67
C ALA A 156 3.50 -13.46 -2.49
N PHE A 157 4.53 -13.77 -1.72
CA PHE A 157 5.68 -12.89 -1.51
C PHE A 157 6.47 -12.63 -2.80
N ASN A 158 6.62 -13.63 -3.68
CA ASN A 158 7.23 -13.43 -4.99
C ASN A 158 6.39 -12.47 -5.86
N GLY A 159 5.06 -12.55 -5.77
CA GLY A 159 4.17 -11.57 -6.40
C GLY A 159 4.37 -10.16 -5.84
N VAL A 160 4.50 -10.00 -4.51
CA VAL A 160 4.78 -8.70 -3.86
C VAL A 160 6.12 -8.12 -4.35
N LYS A 161 7.13 -8.95 -4.65
CA LYS A 161 8.40 -8.53 -5.26
C LYS A 161 8.29 -8.09 -6.73
N GLY A 162 7.11 -8.24 -7.35
CA GLY A 162 6.88 -7.88 -8.75
C GLY A 162 7.37 -8.92 -9.77
N GLU A 163 7.63 -10.16 -9.37
CA GLU A 163 8.08 -11.21 -10.28
C GLU A 163 7.01 -11.54 -11.35
N ILE A 164 5.73 -11.45 -11.00
CA ILE A 164 4.62 -11.66 -11.94
C ILE A 164 4.63 -10.55 -13.01
N LYS A 165 4.78 -9.30 -12.61
CA LYS A 165 4.87 -8.18 -13.52
C LYS A 165 6.03 -8.33 -14.50
N LYS A 166 7.22 -8.71 -14.02
CA LYS A 166 8.38 -8.93 -14.90
C LYS A 166 8.09 -9.95 -16.00
N LYS A 167 7.43 -11.07 -15.67
CA LYS A 167 7.04 -12.09 -16.64
C LYS A 167 6.01 -11.55 -17.65
N ILE A 168 5.03 -10.78 -17.17
CA ILE A 168 4.03 -10.14 -18.04
C ILE A 168 4.68 -9.13 -18.97
N ASP A 169 5.61 -8.31 -18.47
CA ASP A 169 6.30 -7.30 -19.27
C ASP A 169 7.17 -7.93 -20.38
N ILE A 170 7.79 -9.08 -20.13
CA ILE A 170 8.52 -9.85 -21.15
C ILE A 170 7.56 -10.25 -22.27
N ILE A 171 6.47 -10.95 -21.94
CA ILE A 171 5.47 -11.41 -22.92
C ILE A 171 4.88 -10.21 -23.69
N LYS A 172 4.57 -9.12 -22.99
CA LYS A 172 4.05 -7.91 -23.61
C LYS A 172 5.02 -7.31 -24.63
N ASN A 173 6.31 -7.25 -24.30
CA ASN A 173 7.33 -6.70 -25.18
C ASN A 173 7.50 -7.59 -26.42
N ASP A 174 7.52 -8.92 -26.26
CA ASP A 174 7.57 -9.87 -27.36
C ASP A 174 6.37 -9.70 -28.31
N LEU A 175 5.17 -9.52 -27.75
CA LEU A 175 3.95 -9.28 -28.55
C LEU A 175 3.99 -7.94 -29.28
N ILE A 176 4.52 -6.88 -28.66
CA ILE A 176 4.67 -5.57 -29.28
C ILE A 176 5.67 -5.65 -30.44
N GLU A 177 6.79 -6.35 -30.27
CA GLU A 177 7.79 -6.55 -31.32
C GLU A 177 7.18 -7.27 -32.54
N GLN A 178 6.41 -8.35 -32.30
CA GLN A 178 5.73 -9.05 -33.37
C GLN A 178 4.65 -8.22 -34.05
N LEU A 179 3.89 -7.43 -33.28
CA LEU A 179 2.89 -6.52 -33.85
C LEU A 179 3.56 -5.50 -34.76
N SER A 180 4.67 -4.88 -34.32
CA SER A 180 5.42 -3.91 -35.10
C SER A 180 6.00 -4.53 -36.39
N GLU A 181 6.44 -5.80 -36.35
CA GLU A 181 6.90 -6.53 -37.53
C GLU A 181 5.76 -6.79 -38.52
N ILE A 182 4.57 -7.15 -38.02
CA ILE A 182 3.37 -7.35 -38.86
C ILE A 182 2.94 -6.02 -39.50
N GLU A 183 2.88 -4.93 -38.73
CA GLU A 183 2.54 -3.60 -39.23
C GLU A 183 3.52 -3.14 -40.32
N ALA A 184 4.83 -3.31 -40.09
CA ALA A 184 5.85 -2.97 -41.08
C ALA A 184 5.69 -3.78 -42.38
N ARG A 185 5.29 -5.05 -42.30
CA ARG A 185 5.04 -5.91 -43.47
C ARG A 185 3.78 -5.53 -44.23
N ILE A 186 2.75 -5.06 -43.55
CA ILE A 186 1.51 -4.55 -44.16
C ILE A 186 1.80 -3.24 -44.93
N ASP A 187 2.63 -2.37 -44.34
CA ASP A 187 2.95 -1.08 -44.95
C ASP A 187 3.94 -1.20 -46.12
N PHE A 188 4.77 -2.26 -46.15
CA PHE A 188 5.81 -2.51 -47.17
C PHE A 188 5.67 -3.88 -47.82
N GLU A 189 4.48 -4.17 -48.38
CA GLU A 189 4.13 -5.49 -48.97
C GLU A 189 5.10 -5.97 -50.06
N GLU A 190 5.86 -5.08 -50.71
CA GLU A 190 6.74 -5.42 -51.84
C GLU A 190 8.12 -5.97 -51.43
N ASP A 191 8.57 -5.81 -50.17
CA ASP A 191 9.97 -6.09 -49.78
C ASP A 191 10.19 -7.42 -49.00
N PHE A 192 9.12 -8.11 -48.58
CA PHE A 192 9.27 -9.28 -47.70
C PHE A 192 8.71 -10.60 -48.32
N SER A 193 9.55 -11.36 -48.96
CA SER A 193 9.14 -12.64 -49.59
C SER A 193 9.20 -13.88 -48.71
N ASP A 194 9.79 -13.84 -47.48
CA ASP A 194 9.94 -15.05 -46.65
C ASP A 194 9.42 -14.86 -45.22
N PHE A 195 8.25 -15.46 -44.92
CA PHE A 195 7.66 -15.53 -43.62
C PHE A 195 8.07 -16.80 -42.87
N ASN A 196 9.03 -16.70 -41.96
CA ASN A 196 9.25 -17.74 -40.97
C ASN A 196 8.53 -17.33 -39.67
N SER A 197 7.43 -18.01 -39.34
CA SER A 197 6.71 -17.80 -38.08
C SER A 197 7.52 -18.36 -36.90
N VAL A 198 8.46 -17.58 -36.40
CA VAL A 198 9.35 -17.95 -35.29
C VAL A 198 8.60 -17.93 -33.95
N SER A 199 7.44 -17.29 -33.93
CA SER A 199 6.66 -17.00 -32.72
C SER A 199 6.18 -18.21 -31.93
N TYR A 200 5.79 -19.30 -32.64
CA TYR A 200 5.25 -20.48 -31.95
C TYR A 200 6.33 -21.34 -31.25
N THR A 201 7.58 -21.23 -31.70
CA THR A 201 8.71 -21.94 -31.11
C THR A 201 9.23 -21.32 -29.83
N HIS A 202 9.20 -20.01 -29.69
CA HIS A 202 9.65 -19.31 -28.46
C HIS A 202 8.71 -19.50 -27.29
N LEU A 203 7.39 -19.44 -27.48
CA LEU A 203 6.41 -19.69 -26.40
C LEU A 203 6.50 -21.14 -25.89
N ARG A 204 6.79 -22.11 -26.79
CA ARG A 204 6.94 -23.53 -26.42
C ARG A 204 8.28 -23.83 -25.72
N ALA A 205 9.35 -23.08 -26.00
CA ALA A 205 10.66 -23.24 -25.36
C ALA A 205 10.65 -22.83 -23.88
N HIS A 206 9.80 -21.87 -23.48
CA HIS A 206 9.65 -21.48 -22.09
C HIS A 206 8.85 -22.49 -21.25
N GLU A 207 7.99 -23.32 -21.86
CA GLU A 207 7.25 -24.36 -21.13
C GLU A 207 8.10 -25.61 -20.85
N THR A 208 9.23 -25.81 -21.53
CA THR A 208 10.05 -27.05 -21.43
C THR A 208 11.28 -26.91 -20.54
N THR A 209 11.56 -25.74 -19.97
CA THR A 209 12.73 -25.52 -19.10
C THR A 209 12.43 -25.56 -17.60
N ASP A 210 11.18 -25.78 -17.18
CA ASP A 210 10.75 -25.89 -15.77
C ASP A 210 10.36 -27.35 -15.38
N ASN A 211 11.15 -28.35 -15.75
CA ASN A 211 11.06 -29.71 -15.21
C ASN A 211 12.32 -30.10 -14.45
#